data_0b6501688181a27743fae21c538decf6
#
_entry.id   0b6501688181a27743fae21c538decf6
#
_cell.length_a   1.000
_cell.length_b   1.000
_cell.length_c   1.000
_cell.angle_alpha   90.00
_cell.angle_beta   90.00
_cell.angle_gamma   90.00
#
_symmetry.space_group_name_H-M   'P 1'
#
loop_
_entity.id
_entity.type
_entity.pdbx_description
1 polymer ?
#
loop_
_entity_poly.entity_id
_entity_poly.type
_entity_poly.pdbx_seq_one_letter_code
_entity_poly.pdbx_strand_id
1 'polypeptide(L)'
;MAFESPTLTDKKRLLGLDPGLRRTGWGVIDVKGNHLIHVANGVVCSDSGKPIAERLVQLHSGILNLVKQFQPQEVAAEETFVNKNPESTLKLGLARGAVLLAPALSGIPVSEYAPNKVKKAVVGAGHAAKNQVQIMVGNILPKAVLANED
;
A
#
# COMPACT_ATOMS: atom_id res chain seq x y z
N MET A 1 -23.49 -33.05 10.74
CA MET A 1 -22.62 -32.05 10.09
C MET A 1 -23.06 -30.67 10.55
N ALA A 2 -22.33 -30.07 11.47
CA ALA A 2 -22.63 -28.74 11.93
C ALA A 2 -22.16 -27.75 10.85
N PHE A 3 -23.08 -27.02 10.24
CA PHE A 3 -22.72 -25.81 9.50
C PHE A 3 -22.24 -24.80 10.54
N GLU A 4 -20.93 -24.58 10.65
CA GLU A 4 -20.46 -23.40 11.33
C GLU A 4 -20.98 -22.19 10.56
N SER A 5 -21.89 -21.47 11.18
CA SER A 5 -22.23 -20.14 10.69
C SER A 5 -20.92 -19.35 10.57
N PRO A 6 -20.68 -18.64 9.46
CA PRO A 6 -19.51 -17.77 9.38
C PRO A 6 -19.53 -16.89 10.62
N THR A 7 -18.58 -17.11 11.49
CA THR A 7 -18.47 -16.32 12.70
C THR A 7 -18.25 -14.88 12.27
N LEU A 8 -18.96 -13.95 12.90
CA LEU A 8 -18.84 -12.49 12.73
C LEU A 8 -17.39 -11.96 12.91
N THR A 9 -16.42 -12.88 13.05
CA THR A 9 -15.00 -12.64 13.31
C THR A 9 -14.10 -12.83 12.10
N ASP A 10 -14.61 -13.18 10.90
CA ASP A 10 -13.81 -13.31 9.69
C ASP A 10 -13.46 -11.91 9.12
N LYS A 11 -12.62 -11.24 9.88
CA LYS A 11 -12.04 -9.96 9.56
C LYS A 11 -10.71 -10.19 8.87
N LYS A 12 -10.57 -9.71 7.63
CA LYS A 12 -9.35 -9.80 6.86
C LYS A 12 -8.63 -8.47 6.86
N ARG A 13 -7.38 -8.48 7.28
CA ARG A 13 -6.55 -7.28 7.30
C ARG A 13 -5.69 -7.19 6.05
N LEU A 14 -5.76 -6.05 5.39
CA LEU A 14 -5.03 -5.76 4.16
C LEU A 14 -4.09 -4.57 4.37
N LEU A 15 -2.86 -4.70 3.86
CA LEU A 15 -1.91 -3.60 3.76
C LEU A 15 -1.78 -3.19 2.30
N GLY A 16 -2.08 -1.94 2.00
CA GLY A 16 -1.86 -1.33 0.69
C GLY A 16 -0.55 -0.54 0.66
N LEU A 17 0.21 -0.66 -0.41
CA LEU A 17 1.50 0.00 -0.60
C LEU A 17 1.55 0.76 -1.92
N ASP A 18 2.03 1.98 -1.86
CA ASP A 18 2.39 2.80 -3.01
C ASP A 18 3.90 3.05 -2.97
N PRO A 19 4.72 2.17 -3.63
CA PRO A 19 6.16 2.23 -3.53
C PRO A 19 6.76 3.47 -4.17
N GLY A 20 7.67 4.12 -3.46
CA GLY A 20 8.47 5.22 -3.93
C GLY A 20 9.79 5.29 -3.17
N LEU A 21 10.84 5.81 -3.81
CA LEU A 21 12.16 5.88 -3.18
C LEU A 21 12.20 6.88 -2.03
N ARG A 22 11.69 8.07 -2.25
CA ARG A 22 11.65 9.12 -1.23
C ARG A 22 10.59 8.84 -0.18
N ARG A 23 9.43 8.40 -0.65
CA ARG A 23 8.25 8.13 0.17
C ARG A 23 7.52 6.90 -0.36
N THR A 24 7.23 5.99 0.52
CA THR A 24 6.31 4.88 0.26
C THR A 24 5.05 5.12 1.08
N GLY A 25 3.95 5.38 0.40
CA GLY A 25 2.64 5.49 1.03
C GLY A 25 2.10 4.13 1.45
N TRP A 26 1.41 4.07 2.57
CA TRP A 26 0.80 2.83 3.04
C TRP A 26 -0.54 3.08 3.73
N GLY A 27 -1.39 2.07 3.69
CA GLY A 27 -2.65 2.06 4.41
C GLY A 27 -3.01 0.66 4.87
N VAL A 28 -3.63 0.57 6.03
CA VAL A 28 -4.14 -0.69 6.59
C VAL A 28 -5.64 -0.58 6.76
N ILE A 29 -6.35 -1.55 6.22
CA ILE A 29 -7.80 -1.68 6.37
C ILE A 29 -8.16 -3.08 6.85
N ASP A 30 -9.28 -3.17 7.54
CA ASP A 30 -9.96 -4.43 7.81
C ASP A 30 -11.19 -4.55 6.90
N VAL A 31 -11.34 -5.72 6.31
CA VAL A 31 -12.52 -6.07 5.51
C VAL A 31 -13.36 -7.05 6.32
N LYS A 32 -14.60 -6.68 6.58
CA LYS A 32 -15.58 -7.52 7.28
C LYS A 32 -16.88 -7.56 6.47
N GLY A 33 -17.10 -8.66 5.76
CA GLY A 33 -18.18 -8.73 4.79
C GLY A 33 -18.05 -7.65 3.73
N ASN A 34 -19.04 -6.76 3.60
CA ASN A 34 -19.03 -5.62 2.69
C ASN A 34 -18.50 -4.33 3.33
N HIS A 35 -18.04 -4.38 4.57
CA HIS A 35 -17.57 -3.22 5.29
C HIS A 35 -16.05 -3.10 5.22
N LEU A 36 -15.58 -1.89 4.85
CA LEU A 36 -14.19 -1.51 4.91
C LEU A 36 -13.97 -0.64 6.14
N ILE A 37 -13.04 -1.03 6.98
CA ILE A 37 -12.74 -0.33 8.23
C ILE A 37 -11.31 0.19 8.15
N HIS A 38 -11.14 1.50 8.26
CA HIS A 38 -9.83 2.12 8.36
C HIS A 38 -9.15 1.73 9.67
N VAL A 39 -7.91 1.25 9.58
CA VAL A 39 -7.07 0.93 10.75
C VAL A 39 -6.01 2.00 10.94
N ALA A 40 -5.17 2.22 9.93
CA ALA A 40 -4.10 3.20 9.97
C ALA A 40 -3.63 3.54 8.55
N ASN A 41 -2.92 4.65 8.39
CA ASN A 41 -2.21 4.99 7.17
C ASN A 41 -1.04 5.92 7.48
N GLY A 42 -0.13 6.05 6.55
CA GLY A 42 1.02 6.91 6.70
C GLY A 42 2.01 6.79 5.55
N VAL A 43 3.23 7.20 5.81
CA VAL A 43 4.34 7.14 4.86
C VAL A 43 5.58 6.57 5.55
N VAL A 44 6.33 5.77 4.80
CA VAL A 44 7.70 5.40 5.14
C VAL A 44 8.62 6.20 4.24
N CYS A 45 9.51 6.98 4.83
CA CYS A 45 10.44 7.85 4.11
C CYS A 45 11.85 7.28 4.12
N SER A 46 12.60 7.56 3.05
CA SER A 46 14.05 7.40 3.05
C SER A 46 14.74 8.76 3.04
N ASP A 47 15.95 8.81 3.57
CA ASP A 47 16.76 10.01 3.63
C ASP A 47 17.48 10.24 2.31
N SER A 48 17.13 11.32 1.60
CA SER A 48 17.74 11.65 0.30
C SER A 48 19.24 11.96 0.36
N GLY A 49 19.76 12.27 1.52
CA GLY A 49 21.21 12.49 1.74
C GLY A 49 22.02 11.21 1.93
N LYS A 50 21.37 10.05 1.99
CA LYS A 50 22.05 8.76 2.20
C LYS A 50 22.33 8.03 0.89
N PRO A 51 23.33 7.14 0.86
CA PRO A 51 23.54 6.25 -0.27
C PRO A 51 22.31 5.37 -0.54
N ILE A 52 22.14 4.96 -1.80
CA ILE A 52 20.97 4.20 -2.23
C ILE A 52 20.75 2.93 -1.39
N ALA A 53 21.81 2.18 -1.09
CA ALA A 53 21.68 0.96 -0.30
C ALA A 53 21.10 1.22 1.11
N GLU A 54 21.53 2.29 1.77
CA GLU A 54 20.99 2.69 3.08
C GLU A 54 19.53 3.14 2.99
N ARG A 55 19.18 3.84 1.92
CA ARG A 55 17.80 4.25 1.66
C ARG A 55 16.88 3.04 1.48
N LEU A 56 17.34 2.03 0.76
CA LEU A 56 16.60 0.78 0.58
C LEU A 56 16.40 0.04 1.91
N VAL A 57 17.40 0.05 2.78
CA VAL A 57 17.27 -0.51 4.15
C VAL A 57 16.21 0.26 4.94
N GLN A 58 16.19 1.58 4.87
CA GLN A 58 15.19 2.40 5.55
C GLN A 58 13.77 2.04 5.11
N LEU A 59 13.54 1.91 3.80
CA LEU A 59 12.24 1.53 3.25
C LEU A 59 11.85 0.11 3.65
N HIS A 60 12.75 -0.84 3.46
CA HIS A 60 12.52 -2.23 3.82
C HIS A 60 12.20 -2.39 5.32
N SER A 61 13.01 -1.80 6.18
CA SER A 61 12.82 -1.86 7.64
C SER A 61 11.51 -1.19 8.06
N GLY A 62 11.15 -0.06 7.46
CA GLY A 62 9.90 0.63 7.72
C GLY A 62 8.69 -0.23 7.39
N ILE A 63 8.67 -0.86 6.23
CA ILE A 63 7.59 -1.76 5.83
C ILE A 63 7.58 -3.03 6.69
N LEU A 64 8.74 -3.59 7.00
CA LEU A 64 8.82 -4.76 7.88
C LEU A 64 8.23 -4.47 9.27
N ASN A 65 8.47 -3.28 9.82
CA ASN A 65 7.89 -2.84 11.09
C ASN A 65 6.36 -2.75 11.01
N LEU A 66 5.81 -2.27 9.89
CA LEU A 66 4.36 -2.23 9.66
C LEU A 66 3.77 -3.64 9.61
N VAL A 67 4.44 -4.56 8.91
CA VAL A 67 4.02 -5.96 8.84
C VAL A 67 3.98 -6.60 10.23
N LYS A 68 4.98 -6.33 11.05
CA LYS A 68 5.04 -6.83 12.43
C LYS A 68 3.96 -6.21 13.32
N GLN A 69 3.74 -4.91 13.18
CA GLN A 69 2.78 -4.17 14.00
C GLN A 69 1.33 -4.54 13.68
N PHE A 70 0.99 -4.58 12.41
CA PHE A 70 -0.40 -4.75 11.98
C PHE A 70 -0.75 -6.19 11.61
N GLN A 71 0.22 -7.03 11.33
CA GLN A 71 0.04 -8.43 10.94
C GLN A 71 -1.00 -8.61 9.81
N PRO A 72 -0.83 -7.96 8.65
CA PRO A 72 -1.76 -8.10 7.55
C PRO A 72 -1.75 -9.52 7.00
N GLN A 73 -2.90 -9.96 6.50
CA GLN A 73 -3.06 -11.28 5.88
C GLN A 73 -2.71 -11.26 4.40
N GLU A 74 -2.86 -10.10 3.76
CA GLU A 74 -2.49 -9.86 2.36
C GLU A 74 -1.94 -8.46 2.20
N VAL A 75 -1.11 -8.30 1.16
CA VAL A 75 -0.55 -7.02 0.75
C VAL A 75 -0.95 -6.76 -0.70
N ALA A 76 -1.41 -5.56 -0.96
CA ALA A 76 -1.66 -5.05 -2.30
C ALA A 76 -0.70 -3.90 -2.59
N ALA A 77 0.01 -3.96 -3.69
CA ALA A 77 0.92 -2.91 -4.10
C ALA A 77 0.49 -2.34 -5.45
N GLU A 78 0.56 -1.01 -5.57
CA GLU A 78 0.36 -0.36 -6.84
C GLU A 78 1.54 -0.63 -7.76
N GLU A 79 1.27 -1.00 -9.01
CA GLU A 79 2.30 -1.17 -10.03
C GLU A 79 2.94 0.17 -10.38
N THR A 80 4.22 0.11 -10.67
CA THR A 80 4.99 1.27 -11.09
C THR A 80 5.09 1.31 -12.61
N PHE A 81 4.77 2.45 -13.21
CA PHE A 81 4.99 2.67 -14.63
C PHE A 81 6.39 3.21 -14.92
N VAL A 82 6.87 2.89 -16.12
CA VAL A 82 8.13 3.41 -16.64
C VAL A 82 8.04 4.92 -16.78
N ASN A 83 8.94 5.64 -16.09
CA ASN A 83 9.10 7.07 -16.26
C ASN A 83 9.92 7.35 -17.53
N LYS A 84 9.79 8.57 -18.09
CA LYS A 84 10.60 9.03 -19.23
C LYS A 84 12.08 9.16 -18.88
N ASN A 85 12.43 9.31 -17.60
CA ASN A 85 13.80 9.37 -17.11
C ASN A 85 14.29 7.98 -16.70
N PRO A 86 15.26 7.37 -17.41
CA PRO A 86 15.75 6.02 -17.11
C PRO A 86 16.36 5.89 -15.72
N GLU A 87 17.06 6.91 -15.23
CA GLU A 87 17.65 6.90 -13.88
C GLU A 87 16.58 6.88 -12.78
N SER A 88 15.56 7.70 -12.91
CA SER A 88 14.43 7.70 -11.98
C SER A 88 13.67 6.38 -12.01
N THR A 89 13.49 5.81 -13.18
CA THR A 89 12.85 4.49 -13.35
C THR A 89 13.64 3.40 -12.63
N LEU A 90 14.97 3.39 -12.79
CA LEU A 90 15.83 2.42 -12.13
C LEU A 90 15.77 2.54 -10.61
N LYS A 91 15.88 3.74 -10.09
CA LYS A 91 15.78 4.01 -8.64
C LYS A 91 14.43 3.61 -8.07
N LEU A 92 13.36 3.90 -8.79
CA LEU A 92 12.01 3.50 -8.38
C LEU A 92 11.86 1.98 -8.36
N GLY A 93 12.44 1.29 -9.34
CA GLY A 93 12.47 -0.18 -9.38
C GLY A 93 13.20 -0.79 -8.19
N LEU A 94 14.32 -0.19 -7.77
CA LEU A 94 15.06 -0.60 -6.57
C LEU A 94 14.22 -0.41 -5.29
N ALA A 95 13.60 0.75 -5.15
CA ALA A 95 12.72 1.05 -4.02
C ALA A 95 11.55 0.05 -3.97
N ARG A 96 10.92 -0.21 -5.12
CA ARG A 96 9.85 -1.16 -5.26
C ARG A 96 10.26 -2.57 -4.80
N GLY A 97 11.43 -3.03 -5.23
CA GLY A 97 11.99 -4.32 -4.81
C GLY A 97 12.15 -4.42 -3.29
N ALA A 98 12.70 -3.40 -2.67
CA ALA A 98 12.88 -3.36 -1.21
C ALA A 98 11.56 -3.36 -0.46
N VAL A 99 10.57 -2.61 -0.95
CA VAL A 99 9.24 -2.49 -0.33
C VAL A 99 8.46 -3.81 -0.42
N LEU A 100 8.45 -4.45 -1.58
CA LEU A 100 7.74 -5.72 -1.80
C LEU A 100 8.40 -6.90 -1.08
N LEU A 101 9.71 -6.86 -0.92
CA LEU A 101 10.48 -7.93 -0.30
C LEU A 101 10.11 -8.12 1.18
N ALA A 102 9.83 -7.06 1.91
CA ALA A 102 9.53 -7.11 3.33
C ALA A 102 8.32 -8.02 3.67
N PRO A 103 7.13 -7.80 3.09
CA PRO A 103 6.01 -8.69 3.34
C PRO A 103 6.22 -10.09 2.74
N ALA A 104 6.87 -10.21 1.59
CA ALA A 104 7.14 -11.48 0.95
C ALA A 104 8.04 -12.39 1.81
N LEU A 105 9.09 -11.84 2.42
CA LEU A 105 9.95 -12.55 3.37
C LEU A 105 9.18 -13.00 4.62
N SER A 106 8.13 -12.28 4.98
CA SER A 106 7.26 -12.65 6.11
C SER A 106 6.20 -13.70 5.73
N GLY A 107 6.23 -14.22 4.50
CA GLY A 107 5.30 -15.23 4.01
C GLY A 107 3.91 -14.69 3.68
N ILE A 108 3.75 -13.38 3.54
CA ILE A 108 2.46 -12.77 3.23
C ILE A 108 2.29 -12.65 1.70
N PRO A 109 1.16 -13.09 1.14
CA PRO A 109 0.89 -12.91 -0.28
C PRO A 109 0.89 -11.44 -0.68
N VAL A 110 1.61 -11.12 -1.76
CA VAL A 110 1.69 -9.77 -2.32
C VAL A 110 1.11 -9.79 -3.73
N SER A 111 0.09 -8.97 -3.97
CA SER A 111 -0.52 -8.78 -5.29
C SER A 111 -0.25 -7.36 -5.79
N GLU A 112 -0.06 -7.22 -7.10
CA GLU A 112 0.22 -5.95 -7.74
C GLU A 112 -0.96 -5.53 -8.61
N TYR A 113 -1.29 -4.24 -8.59
CA TYR A 113 -2.41 -3.66 -9.33
C TYR A 113 -1.99 -2.41 -10.08
N ALA A 114 -2.41 -2.30 -11.34
CA ALA A 114 -2.20 -1.08 -12.12
C ALA A 114 -2.92 0.12 -11.50
N PRO A 115 -2.32 1.34 -11.50
CA PRO A 115 -2.92 2.54 -10.93
C PRO A 115 -4.34 2.82 -11.44
N ASN A 116 -4.57 2.65 -12.74
CA ASN A 116 -5.90 2.87 -13.32
C ASN A 116 -6.94 1.85 -12.80
N LYS A 117 -6.52 0.62 -12.53
CA LYS A 117 -7.40 -0.39 -11.94
C LYS A 117 -7.79 -0.03 -10.51
N VAL A 118 -6.85 0.48 -9.72
CA VAL A 118 -7.12 0.97 -8.36
C VAL A 118 -8.08 2.16 -8.40
N LYS A 119 -7.81 3.15 -9.26
CA LYS A 119 -8.68 4.31 -9.47
C LYS A 119 -10.09 3.88 -9.87
N LYS A 120 -10.21 2.96 -10.82
CA LYS A 120 -11.50 2.44 -11.29
C LYS A 120 -12.27 1.73 -10.17
N ALA A 121 -11.58 0.94 -9.35
CA ALA A 121 -12.21 0.24 -8.22
C ALA A 121 -12.75 1.23 -7.16
N VAL A 122 -12.06 2.35 -6.94
CA VAL A 122 -12.44 3.35 -5.95
C VAL A 122 -13.54 4.29 -6.45
N VAL A 123 -13.45 4.79 -7.69
CA VAL A 123 -14.36 5.81 -8.22
C VAL A 123 -15.25 5.32 -9.36
N GLY A 124 -15.12 4.08 -9.79
CA GLY A 124 -15.84 3.53 -10.93
C GLY A 124 -15.35 4.02 -12.29
N ALA A 125 -14.25 4.76 -12.37
CA ALA A 125 -13.69 5.31 -13.61
C ALA A 125 -12.18 5.12 -13.66
N GLY A 126 -11.66 4.62 -14.80
CA GLY A 126 -10.26 4.24 -14.97
C GLY A 126 -9.26 5.41 -15.01
N HIS A 127 -9.70 6.63 -15.28
CA HIS A 127 -8.85 7.81 -15.38
C HIS A 127 -9.34 8.95 -14.51
N ALA A 128 -9.89 8.62 -13.34
CA ALA A 128 -10.30 9.62 -12.37
C ALA A 128 -9.12 10.50 -11.95
N ALA A 129 -9.36 11.79 -11.82
CA ALA A 129 -8.36 12.71 -11.30
C ALA A 129 -8.00 12.31 -9.86
N LYS A 130 -6.73 12.54 -9.49
CA LYS A 130 -6.18 12.16 -8.19
C LYS A 130 -6.98 12.71 -7.01
N ASN A 131 -7.38 13.98 -7.07
CA ASN A 131 -8.24 14.60 -6.07
C ASN A 131 -9.59 13.90 -5.92
N GLN A 132 -10.16 13.38 -7.01
CA GLN A 132 -11.41 12.59 -6.95
C GLN A 132 -11.19 11.27 -6.23
N VAL A 133 -10.07 10.58 -6.46
CA VAL A 133 -9.70 9.37 -5.75
C VAL A 133 -9.54 9.66 -4.26
N GLN A 134 -8.85 10.74 -3.90
CA GLN A 134 -8.67 11.16 -2.50
C GLN A 134 -10.01 11.47 -1.83
N ILE A 135 -10.91 12.18 -2.50
CA ILE A 135 -12.24 12.50 -1.99
C ILE A 135 -13.04 11.23 -1.76
N MET A 136 -13.04 10.31 -2.73
CA MET A 136 -13.77 9.04 -2.61
C MET A 136 -13.21 8.17 -1.49
N VAL A 137 -11.90 8.07 -1.36
CA VAL A 137 -11.26 7.34 -0.25
C VAL A 137 -11.63 7.98 1.09
N GLY A 138 -11.63 9.32 1.19
CA GLY A 138 -12.06 10.04 2.37
C GLY A 138 -13.54 9.79 2.74
N ASN A 139 -14.42 9.62 1.74
CA ASN A 139 -15.83 9.29 1.96
C ASN A 139 -16.04 7.83 2.38
N ILE A 140 -15.28 6.91 1.78
CA ILE A 140 -15.36 5.47 2.11
C ILE A 140 -14.66 5.18 3.45
N LEU A 141 -13.55 5.86 3.71
CA LEU A 141 -12.72 5.72 4.90
C LEU A 141 -12.56 7.07 5.61
N PRO A 142 -13.60 7.58 6.28
CA PRO A 142 -13.61 8.94 6.81
C PRO A 142 -12.53 9.22 7.87
N LYS A 143 -11.93 8.18 8.43
CA LYS A 143 -10.80 8.31 9.37
C LYS A 143 -9.43 8.30 8.69
N ALA A 144 -9.37 8.07 7.38
CA ALA A 144 -8.12 8.07 6.66
C ALA A 144 -7.59 9.50 6.51
N VAL A 145 -6.37 9.73 6.98
CA VAL A 145 -5.62 10.96 6.71
C VAL A 145 -4.73 10.65 5.52
N LEU A 146 -5.10 11.15 4.35
CA LEU A 146 -4.33 10.94 3.14
C LEU A 146 -3.08 11.80 3.17
N ALA A 147 -1.93 11.19 2.86
CA ALA A 147 -0.68 11.93 2.76
C ALA A 147 -0.77 12.94 1.61
N ASN A 148 -0.38 14.18 1.88
CA ASN A 148 -0.23 15.16 0.83
C ASN A 148 0.89 14.74 -0.10
N GLU A 149 0.64 14.91 -1.37
CA GLU A 149 1.67 14.68 -2.36
C GLU A 149 2.41 15.98 -2.63
N ASP A 150 3.67 15.92 -2.45
CA ASP A 150 4.61 16.91 -2.98
C ASP A 150 5.06 16.51 -4.38
#